data_a488200c864c4474a5bdf8b3d11b9adf
#
_entry.id   a488200c864c4474a5bdf8b3d11b9adf
#
_cell.length_a   1.000
_cell.length_b   1.000
_cell.length_c   1.000
_cell.angle_alpha   90.00
_cell.angle_beta   90.00
_cell.angle_gamma   90.00
#
_symmetry.space_group_name_H-M   'P 1'
#
loop_
_entity.id
_entity.type
_entity.pdbx_description
1 polymer ?
#
loop_
_entity_poly.entity_id
_entity_poly.type
_entity_poly.pdbx_seq_one_letter_code
_entity_poly.pdbx_strand_id
1 'polypeptide(L)'
;NRDNMQLYGYGRATTPRLLDMQRRHPEEMLVLRHAWSADASTLPSLNNLFGFGEPDAAQAQHLIAMARTAGYKVWWMSNHDDIAVEQQHARLANVVDMVNRTPGRASASLDGELLDCIQEALADPAERKFIIVHLLGAHPHYRLRFPKGENPFDDEVDSVETQMVTQQRSALVRRHRQEYDAALLYHDFVVAESLRVTQLDAKAQERRAWVYLSDHGQEAGPGENRAGHSPGTEAGYRIPTIVWTNHSRPAASTDVAQRPFRADWAGWTVADILGLDWQGEMPERNVLNPQYRWQPPNLPVQVKSFTD
;
A
#
# COMPACT_ATOMS: atom_id res chain seq x y z
N ASN A 1 3.15 -8.22 -1.28
CA ASN A 1 4.01 -8.73 -0.20
C ASN A 1 5.35 -8.00 -0.18
N ARG A 2 5.74 -7.45 1.00
CA ARG A 2 7.01 -6.72 1.15
C ARG A 2 8.23 -7.58 0.86
N ASP A 3 8.18 -8.88 1.15
CA ASP A 3 9.32 -9.80 0.97
C ASP A 3 9.72 -10.00 -0.50
N ASN A 4 8.91 -9.53 -1.43
CA ASN A 4 9.18 -9.51 -2.87
C ASN A 4 9.65 -8.15 -3.39
N MET A 5 9.87 -7.19 -2.49
CA MET A 5 10.31 -5.84 -2.85
C MET A 5 11.79 -5.66 -2.53
N GLN A 6 12.57 -5.20 -3.51
CA GLN A 6 14.01 -4.91 -3.34
C GLN A 6 14.24 -3.91 -2.18
N LEU A 7 13.33 -2.98 -1.98
CA LEU A 7 13.34 -2.03 -0.87
C LEU A 7 13.42 -2.72 0.51
N TYR A 8 12.90 -3.93 0.63
CA TYR A 8 12.93 -4.76 1.83
C TYR A 8 13.99 -5.87 1.79
N GLY A 9 14.91 -5.84 0.81
CA GLY A 9 16.03 -6.77 0.72
C GLY A 9 15.82 -7.95 -0.22
N TYR A 10 14.77 -7.95 -1.03
CA TYR A 10 14.56 -8.98 -2.03
C TYR A 10 15.66 -8.99 -3.11
N GLY A 11 16.00 -10.18 -3.61
CA GLY A 11 17.13 -10.38 -4.51
C GLY A 11 16.95 -9.88 -5.94
N ARG A 12 15.72 -9.68 -6.41
CA ARG A 12 15.40 -9.09 -7.72
C ARG A 12 15.16 -7.59 -7.62
N ALA A 13 15.49 -6.85 -8.68
CA ALA A 13 15.26 -5.42 -8.77
C ALA A 13 13.79 -5.08 -9.03
N THR A 14 12.90 -5.41 -8.09
CA THR A 14 11.46 -5.20 -8.19
C THR A 14 11.02 -3.81 -7.76
N THR A 15 11.83 -3.07 -6.98
CA THR A 15 11.51 -1.72 -6.51
C THR A 15 12.73 -0.79 -6.54
N PRO A 16 13.40 -0.63 -7.70
CA PRO A 16 14.64 0.16 -7.79
C PRO A 16 14.41 1.66 -7.59
N ARG A 17 13.24 2.20 -8.01
CA ARG A 17 12.93 3.63 -7.88
C ARG A 17 12.67 4.03 -6.44
N LEU A 18 11.84 3.28 -5.73
CA LEU A 18 11.57 3.51 -4.30
C LEU A 18 12.84 3.35 -3.46
N LEU A 19 13.69 2.36 -3.80
CA LEU A 19 14.98 2.17 -3.13
C LEU A 19 15.93 3.36 -3.35
N ASP A 20 16.00 3.89 -4.58
CA ASP A 20 16.81 5.06 -4.90
C ASP A 20 16.27 6.31 -4.17
N MET A 21 14.96 6.54 -4.15
CA MET A 21 14.35 7.65 -3.43
C MET A 21 14.65 7.58 -1.93
N GLN A 22 14.51 6.41 -1.31
CA GLN A 22 14.83 6.21 0.10
C GLN A 22 16.31 6.47 0.41
N ARG A 23 17.22 6.06 -0.49
CA ARG A 23 18.66 6.29 -0.32
C ARG A 23 19.04 7.77 -0.43
N ARG A 24 18.35 8.52 -1.29
CA ARG A 24 18.62 9.96 -1.47
C ARG A 24 18.02 10.82 -0.35
N HIS A 25 16.89 10.39 0.21
CA HIS A 25 16.13 11.16 1.20
C HIS A 25 15.73 10.31 2.41
N PRO A 26 16.72 9.73 3.13
CA PRO A 26 16.44 8.78 4.22
C PRO A 26 15.72 9.41 5.42
N GLU A 27 15.88 10.73 5.62
CA GLU A 27 15.20 11.44 6.71
C GLU A 27 13.74 11.79 6.41
N GLU A 28 13.37 11.86 5.12
CA GLU A 28 12.03 12.25 4.70
C GLU A 28 11.14 11.03 4.42
N MET A 29 11.73 9.92 3.99
CA MET A 29 11.04 8.71 3.56
C MET A 29 11.15 7.61 4.61
N LEU A 30 10.13 7.49 5.44
CA LEU A 30 10.03 6.45 6.46
C LEU A 30 9.53 5.14 5.81
N VAL A 31 10.36 4.11 5.82
CA VAL A 31 9.99 2.74 5.42
C VAL A 31 9.78 1.90 6.69
N LEU A 32 8.53 1.53 6.99
CA LEU A 32 8.21 0.65 8.12
C LEU A 32 8.60 -0.79 7.76
N ARG A 33 9.60 -1.33 8.47
CA ARG A 33 10.20 -2.63 8.14
C ARG A 33 9.30 -3.83 8.46
N HIS A 34 8.44 -3.68 9.45
CA HIS A 34 7.67 -4.76 10.05
C HIS A 34 6.16 -4.47 9.98
N ALA A 35 5.66 -4.22 8.76
CA ALA A 35 4.25 -3.92 8.56
C ALA A 35 3.43 -5.17 8.19
N TRP A 36 2.23 -5.26 8.77
CA TRP A 36 1.33 -6.39 8.66
C TRP A 36 -0.10 -5.93 8.35
N SER A 37 -0.77 -6.62 7.46
CA SER A 37 -2.23 -6.51 7.32
C SER A 37 -2.93 -7.38 8.38
N ALA A 38 -4.11 -7.01 8.80
CA ALA A 38 -4.97 -7.83 9.65
C ALA A 38 -5.81 -8.83 8.85
N ASP A 39 -5.92 -8.61 7.52
CA ASP A 39 -6.72 -9.42 6.61
C ASP A 39 -5.92 -9.80 5.35
N ALA A 40 -6.37 -10.84 4.65
CA ALA A 40 -5.76 -11.30 3.40
C ALA A 40 -6.64 -11.04 2.16
N SER A 41 -7.55 -10.07 2.25
CA SER A 41 -8.43 -9.65 1.16
C SER A 41 -8.81 -8.17 1.27
N THR A 42 -9.10 -7.55 0.13
CA THR A 42 -9.25 -6.09 -0.01
C THR A 42 -10.35 -5.50 0.86
N LEU A 43 -11.59 -6.00 0.74
CA LEU A 43 -12.72 -5.36 1.40
C LEU A 43 -12.61 -5.35 2.93
N PRO A 44 -12.32 -6.46 3.62
CA PRO A 44 -12.08 -6.44 5.07
C PRO A 44 -10.90 -5.55 5.47
N SER A 45 -9.80 -5.55 4.71
CA SER A 45 -8.64 -4.70 4.98
C SER A 45 -8.99 -3.21 4.93
N LEU A 46 -9.75 -2.79 3.91
CA LEU A 46 -10.20 -1.40 3.77
C LEU A 46 -11.23 -1.02 4.84
N ASN A 47 -12.16 -1.93 5.18
CA ASN A 47 -13.12 -1.70 6.27
C ASN A 47 -12.39 -1.43 7.59
N ASN A 48 -11.39 -2.25 7.91
CA ASN A 48 -10.57 -2.08 9.09
C ASN A 48 -9.77 -0.77 9.05
N LEU A 49 -9.11 -0.45 7.93
CA LEU A 49 -8.31 0.76 7.78
C LEU A 49 -9.16 2.02 7.98
N PHE A 50 -10.26 2.14 7.25
CA PHE A 50 -11.14 3.32 7.32
C PHE A 50 -11.99 3.36 8.59
N GLY A 51 -12.20 2.23 9.25
CA GLY A 51 -12.89 2.08 10.53
C GLY A 51 -11.97 2.09 11.76
N PHE A 52 -10.70 2.46 11.61
CA PHE A 52 -9.72 2.55 12.71
C PHE A 52 -9.48 1.23 13.46
N GLY A 53 -9.60 0.09 12.75
CA GLY A 53 -9.49 -1.25 13.32
C GLY A 53 -10.77 -1.76 13.98
N GLU A 54 -11.87 -1.04 13.83
CA GLU A 54 -13.21 -1.36 14.38
C GLU A 54 -14.25 -1.24 13.26
N PRO A 55 -14.29 -2.18 12.29
CA PRO A 55 -15.08 -2.04 11.07
C PRO A 55 -16.60 -1.99 11.32
N ASP A 56 -17.05 -2.50 12.44
CA ASP A 56 -18.46 -2.51 12.85
C ASP A 56 -18.83 -1.28 13.70
N ALA A 57 -17.86 -0.41 14.01
CA ALA A 57 -18.15 0.84 14.70
C ALA A 57 -19.07 1.72 13.87
N ALA A 58 -19.93 2.50 14.55
CA ALA A 58 -20.92 3.36 13.92
C ALA A 58 -20.29 4.19 12.79
N GLN A 59 -20.98 4.33 11.66
CA GLN A 59 -20.52 5.05 10.46
C GLN A 59 -19.97 6.46 10.72
N ALA A 60 -20.23 7.04 11.86
CA ALA A 60 -19.70 8.33 12.30
C ALA A 60 -18.16 8.38 12.43
N GLN A 61 -17.49 7.24 12.52
CA GLN A 61 -16.03 7.15 12.66
C GLN A 61 -15.34 6.65 11.38
N HIS A 62 -15.91 6.82 10.22
CA HIS A 62 -15.24 6.49 8.96
C HIS A 62 -14.26 7.61 8.59
N LEU A 63 -12.99 7.28 8.38
CA LEU A 63 -11.90 8.26 8.13
C LEU A 63 -12.24 9.27 7.02
N ILE A 64 -12.82 8.81 5.90
CA ILE A 64 -13.22 9.70 4.79
C ILE A 64 -14.31 10.70 5.24
N ALA A 65 -15.31 10.23 5.97
CA ALA A 65 -16.39 11.09 6.46
C ALA A 65 -15.85 12.13 7.47
N MET A 66 -14.94 11.73 8.34
CA MET A 66 -14.27 12.62 9.30
C MET A 66 -13.44 13.68 8.59
N ALA A 67 -12.62 13.30 7.60
CA ALA A 67 -11.83 14.24 6.81
C ALA A 67 -12.72 15.27 6.10
N ARG A 68 -13.82 14.84 5.49
CA ARG A 68 -14.81 15.76 4.88
C ARG A 68 -15.42 16.72 5.91
N THR A 69 -15.79 16.22 7.07
CA THR A 69 -16.34 17.06 8.15
C THR A 69 -15.33 18.09 8.64
N ALA A 70 -14.04 17.77 8.60
CA ALA A 70 -12.94 18.67 8.91
C ALA A 70 -12.58 19.64 7.76
N GLY A 71 -13.36 19.67 6.68
CA GLY A 71 -13.20 20.60 5.57
C GLY A 71 -12.23 20.15 4.47
N TYR A 72 -11.86 18.88 4.45
CA TYR A 72 -11.08 18.33 3.34
C TYR A 72 -11.97 18.10 2.11
N LYS A 73 -11.49 18.46 0.93
CA LYS A 73 -11.99 17.91 -0.32
C LYS A 73 -11.33 16.54 -0.50
N VAL A 74 -12.14 15.51 -0.68
CA VAL A 74 -11.68 14.12 -0.73
C VAL A 74 -11.89 13.56 -2.14
N TRP A 75 -10.84 12.97 -2.70
CA TRP A 75 -10.85 12.21 -3.95
C TRP A 75 -10.69 10.72 -3.65
N TRP A 76 -11.44 9.93 -4.39
CA TRP A 76 -11.23 8.49 -4.54
C TRP A 76 -10.93 8.19 -5.99
N MET A 77 -9.74 7.69 -6.25
CA MET A 77 -9.29 7.29 -7.58
C MET A 77 -8.98 5.81 -7.56
N SER A 78 -9.54 5.03 -8.50
CA SER A 78 -9.40 3.58 -8.46
C SER A 78 -9.26 2.97 -9.84
N ASN A 79 -8.33 2.01 -9.95
CA ASN A 79 -8.23 1.06 -11.05
C ASN A 79 -8.85 -0.31 -10.70
N HIS A 80 -9.61 -0.38 -9.63
CA HIS A 80 -10.30 -1.57 -9.16
C HIS A 80 -11.77 -1.52 -9.56
N ASP A 81 -12.35 -2.64 -9.99
CA ASP A 81 -13.74 -2.76 -10.40
C ASP A 81 -14.68 -3.33 -9.32
N ASP A 82 -14.28 -3.25 -8.05
CA ASP A 82 -15.02 -3.83 -6.93
C ASP A 82 -16.16 -2.91 -6.48
N ILE A 83 -17.39 -3.26 -6.86
CA ILE A 83 -18.61 -2.52 -6.51
C ILE A 83 -18.80 -2.41 -4.99
N ALA A 84 -18.40 -3.42 -4.20
CA ALA A 84 -18.54 -3.37 -2.75
C ALA A 84 -17.62 -2.32 -2.12
N VAL A 85 -16.38 -2.20 -2.61
CA VAL A 85 -15.44 -1.14 -2.21
C VAL A 85 -15.99 0.23 -2.60
N GLU A 86 -16.51 0.37 -3.82
CA GLU A 86 -17.14 1.61 -4.28
C GLU A 86 -18.31 2.02 -3.38
N GLN A 87 -19.23 1.12 -3.10
CA GLN A 87 -20.41 1.40 -2.29
C GLN A 87 -20.09 1.71 -0.82
N GLN A 88 -19.06 1.09 -0.25
CA GLN A 88 -18.73 1.27 1.16
C GLN A 88 -17.80 2.47 1.41
N HIS A 89 -16.88 2.76 0.50
CA HIS A 89 -15.83 3.75 0.71
C HIS A 89 -15.87 4.89 -0.30
N ALA A 90 -15.77 4.61 -1.61
CA ALA A 90 -15.65 5.64 -2.65
C ALA A 90 -16.82 6.63 -2.64
N ARG A 91 -18.04 6.17 -2.40
CA ARG A 91 -19.23 7.03 -2.31
C ARG A 91 -19.16 8.13 -1.24
N LEU A 92 -18.25 8.00 -0.29
CA LEU A 92 -18.04 9.01 0.75
C LEU A 92 -17.13 10.14 0.31
N ALA A 93 -16.40 10.00 -0.81
CA ALA A 93 -15.54 11.03 -1.37
C ALA A 93 -16.35 12.14 -2.06
N ASN A 94 -15.72 13.30 -2.28
CA ASN A 94 -16.32 14.41 -3.05
C ASN A 94 -16.19 14.18 -4.56
N VAL A 95 -15.08 13.55 -4.99
CA VAL A 95 -14.78 13.22 -6.39
C VAL A 95 -14.42 11.73 -6.45
N VAL A 96 -14.97 11.03 -7.44
CA VAL A 96 -14.73 9.60 -7.64
C VAL A 96 -14.33 9.37 -9.10
N ASP A 97 -13.11 8.91 -9.31
CA ASP A 97 -12.55 8.57 -10.61
C ASP A 97 -12.27 7.07 -10.68
N MET A 98 -13.03 6.37 -11.51
CA MET A 98 -12.88 4.94 -11.76
C MET A 98 -12.33 4.75 -13.18
N VAL A 99 -11.04 4.48 -13.32
CA VAL A 99 -10.39 4.30 -14.62
C VAL A 99 -10.66 2.93 -15.22
N ASN A 100 -10.76 1.90 -14.39
CA ASN A 100 -11.12 0.56 -14.83
C ASN A 100 -12.64 0.39 -14.85
N ARG A 101 -13.23 0.45 -16.04
CA ARG A 101 -14.67 0.27 -16.27
C ARG A 101 -15.01 -1.06 -16.92
N THR A 102 -14.02 -1.91 -17.14
CA THR A 102 -14.22 -3.23 -17.72
C THR A 102 -14.49 -4.22 -16.60
N PRO A 103 -15.69 -4.82 -16.51
CA PRO A 103 -15.99 -5.79 -15.47
C PRO A 103 -15.04 -6.99 -15.53
N GLY A 104 -14.56 -7.39 -14.36
CA GLY A 104 -13.83 -8.63 -14.17
C GLY A 104 -12.32 -8.48 -13.99
N ARG A 105 -11.77 -9.48 -13.31
CA ARG A 105 -10.36 -9.56 -12.92
C ARG A 105 -9.38 -9.68 -14.10
N ALA A 106 -9.88 -9.89 -15.31
CA ALA A 106 -9.10 -10.00 -16.53
C ALA A 106 -8.86 -8.65 -17.23
N SER A 107 -9.24 -7.52 -16.61
CA SER A 107 -8.96 -6.20 -17.15
C SER A 107 -7.46 -5.99 -17.32
N ALA A 108 -7.07 -5.44 -18.48
CA ALA A 108 -5.71 -5.03 -18.80
C ALA A 108 -5.45 -3.53 -18.51
N SER A 109 -6.34 -2.86 -17.79
CA SER A 109 -6.14 -1.49 -17.35
C SER A 109 -4.93 -1.40 -16.43
N LEU A 110 -4.07 -0.42 -16.66
CA LEU A 110 -2.82 -0.24 -15.94
C LEU A 110 -2.91 0.93 -14.95
N ASP A 111 -2.34 0.76 -13.77
CA ASP A 111 -2.38 1.77 -12.70
C ASP A 111 -1.74 3.12 -13.10
N GLY A 112 -0.87 3.14 -14.11
CA GLY A 112 -0.29 4.38 -14.63
C GLY A 112 -1.32 5.39 -15.15
N GLU A 113 -2.52 4.94 -15.53
CA GLU A 113 -3.62 5.80 -15.93
C GLU A 113 -4.11 6.72 -14.79
N LEU A 114 -3.88 6.33 -13.53
CA LEU A 114 -4.25 7.13 -12.36
C LEU A 114 -3.32 8.33 -12.11
N LEU A 115 -2.13 8.35 -12.71
CA LEU A 115 -1.16 9.43 -12.49
C LEU A 115 -1.69 10.80 -12.96
N ASP A 116 -2.42 10.83 -14.07
CA ASP A 116 -3.05 12.06 -14.56
C ASP A 116 -4.14 12.54 -13.60
N CYS A 117 -4.98 11.63 -13.08
CA CYS A 117 -6.00 11.96 -12.08
C CYS A 117 -5.37 12.54 -10.80
N ILE A 118 -4.22 11.99 -10.35
CA ILE A 118 -3.48 12.52 -9.20
C ILE A 118 -3.02 13.96 -9.46
N GLN A 119 -2.46 14.23 -10.64
CA GLN A 119 -2.01 15.57 -11.01
C GLN A 119 -3.17 16.56 -11.06
N GLU A 120 -4.32 16.17 -11.62
CA GLU A 120 -5.53 17.00 -11.63
C GLU A 120 -6.02 17.34 -10.22
N ALA A 121 -6.06 16.36 -9.32
CA ALA A 121 -6.44 16.60 -7.93
C ALA A 121 -5.43 17.51 -7.19
N LEU A 122 -4.13 17.34 -7.44
CA LEU A 122 -3.09 18.21 -6.87
C LEU A 122 -3.22 19.65 -7.37
N ALA A 123 -3.62 19.85 -8.63
CA ALA A 123 -3.85 21.17 -9.23
C ALA A 123 -5.18 21.83 -8.81
N ASP A 124 -6.11 21.11 -8.20
CA ASP A 124 -7.38 21.66 -7.71
C ASP A 124 -7.14 22.79 -6.69
N PRO A 125 -7.93 23.87 -6.70
CA PRO A 125 -7.72 25.01 -5.81
C PRO A 125 -8.08 24.78 -4.35
N ALA A 126 -8.63 23.63 -3.96
CA ALA A 126 -8.96 23.33 -2.57
C ALA A 126 -7.72 23.40 -1.68
N GLU A 127 -7.84 24.11 -0.54
CA GLU A 127 -6.73 24.30 0.41
C GLU A 127 -6.38 23.00 1.16
N ARG A 128 -7.39 22.17 1.46
CA ARG A 128 -7.24 20.90 2.17
C ARG A 128 -7.67 19.77 1.26
N LYS A 129 -6.74 18.86 0.96
CA LYS A 129 -6.95 17.75 0.03
C LYS A 129 -6.63 16.43 0.71
N PHE A 130 -7.50 15.46 0.56
CA PHE A 130 -7.25 14.08 0.90
C PHE A 130 -7.48 13.22 -0.34
N ILE A 131 -6.40 12.75 -0.94
CA ILE A 131 -6.43 12.00 -2.21
C ILE A 131 -6.16 10.55 -1.89
N ILE A 132 -7.14 9.69 -2.16
CA ILE A 132 -7.05 8.23 -1.97
C ILE A 132 -6.91 7.60 -3.35
N VAL A 133 -5.81 6.87 -3.55
CA VAL A 133 -5.49 6.19 -4.80
C VAL A 133 -5.51 4.69 -4.56
N HIS A 134 -6.54 4.03 -5.06
CA HIS A 134 -6.73 2.59 -4.93
C HIS A 134 -6.20 1.88 -6.18
N LEU A 135 -4.95 1.46 -6.10
CA LEU A 135 -4.24 0.76 -7.18
C LEU A 135 -4.70 -0.70 -7.28
N LEU A 136 -4.76 -1.23 -8.48
CA LEU A 136 -4.92 -2.66 -8.70
C LEU A 136 -3.63 -3.42 -8.31
N GLY A 137 -2.48 -2.77 -8.49
CA GLY A 137 -1.18 -3.27 -8.06
C GLY A 137 -0.81 -4.62 -8.68
N ALA A 138 -0.14 -5.45 -7.90
CA ALA A 138 0.22 -6.81 -8.28
C ALA A 138 -0.91 -7.82 -7.95
N HIS A 139 -2.16 -7.49 -8.30
CA HIS A 139 -3.32 -8.38 -8.15
C HIS A 139 -3.19 -9.63 -9.05
N PRO A 140 -3.75 -10.80 -8.69
CA PRO A 140 -3.75 -12.00 -9.53
C PRO A 140 -4.13 -11.74 -11.00
N HIS A 141 -3.68 -12.59 -11.89
CA HIS A 141 -3.48 -12.38 -13.32
C HIS A 141 -2.31 -11.42 -13.60
N TYR A 142 -1.21 -11.63 -12.90
CA TYR A 142 -0.03 -10.78 -12.84
C TYR A 142 0.47 -10.28 -14.20
N ARG A 143 0.46 -11.12 -15.25
CA ARG A 143 0.83 -10.76 -16.64
C ARG A 143 0.02 -9.59 -17.22
N LEU A 144 -1.12 -9.24 -16.62
CA LEU A 144 -1.98 -8.12 -17.03
C LEU A 144 -1.71 -6.86 -16.19
N ARG A 145 -0.76 -6.89 -15.25
CA ARG A 145 -0.47 -5.79 -14.31
C ARG A 145 0.73 -4.96 -14.72
N PHE A 146 1.31 -5.23 -15.89
CA PHE A 146 2.41 -4.46 -16.48
C PHE A 146 2.27 -4.46 -18.01
N PRO A 147 2.93 -3.53 -18.75
CA PRO A 147 2.85 -3.45 -20.20
C PRO A 147 3.29 -4.76 -20.86
N LYS A 148 2.56 -5.16 -21.89
CA LYS A 148 2.81 -6.42 -22.59
C LYS A 148 4.23 -6.47 -23.16
N GLY A 149 4.96 -7.52 -22.87
CA GLY A 149 6.34 -7.74 -23.35
C GLY A 149 7.41 -7.12 -22.46
N GLU A 150 7.04 -6.46 -21.36
CA GLU A 150 7.97 -5.82 -20.44
C GLU A 150 8.19 -6.65 -19.17
N ASN A 151 8.52 -7.95 -19.31
CA ASN A 151 8.92 -8.79 -18.19
C ASN A 151 10.44 -9.06 -18.24
N PRO A 152 11.27 -8.35 -17.45
CA PRO A 152 12.71 -8.56 -17.44
C PRO A 152 13.13 -9.84 -16.70
N PHE A 153 12.21 -10.50 -16.00
CA PHE A 153 12.46 -11.73 -15.24
C PHE A 153 12.02 -13.00 -15.96
N ASP A 154 11.50 -12.87 -17.19
CA ASP A 154 11.07 -14.01 -17.99
C ASP A 154 12.28 -14.85 -18.38
N ASP A 155 12.21 -16.17 -18.11
CA ASP A 155 13.31 -17.13 -18.32
C ASP A 155 14.64 -16.78 -17.60
N GLU A 156 14.65 -15.87 -16.64
CA GLU A 156 15.82 -15.51 -15.86
C GLU A 156 16.27 -16.67 -14.95
N VAL A 157 17.55 -17.03 -15.04
CA VAL A 157 18.18 -18.03 -14.16
C VAL A 157 19.03 -17.32 -13.12
N ASP A 158 18.37 -16.72 -12.14
CA ASP A 158 18.98 -16.02 -11.01
C ASP A 158 18.92 -16.81 -9.69
N SER A 159 19.34 -16.18 -8.59
CA SER A 159 19.31 -16.79 -7.27
C SER A 159 17.88 -17.10 -6.80
N VAL A 160 16.88 -16.30 -7.20
CA VAL A 160 15.47 -16.50 -6.85
C VAL A 160 14.91 -17.73 -7.57
N GLU A 161 15.16 -17.85 -8.88
CA GLU A 161 14.75 -19.03 -9.66
C GLU A 161 15.44 -20.30 -9.12
N THR A 162 16.74 -20.23 -8.85
CA THR A 162 17.51 -21.32 -8.27
C THR A 162 16.95 -21.78 -6.93
N GLN A 163 16.57 -20.84 -6.06
CA GLN A 163 15.95 -21.15 -4.78
C GLN A 163 14.59 -21.85 -4.95
N MET A 164 13.77 -21.37 -5.89
CA MET A 164 12.45 -21.97 -6.14
C MET A 164 12.56 -23.39 -6.73
N VAL A 165 13.55 -23.64 -7.59
CA VAL A 165 13.86 -24.97 -8.08
C VAL A 165 14.29 -25.89 -6.94
N THR A 166 15.19 -25.42 -6.06
CA THR A 166 15.65 -26.16 -4.88
C THR A 166 14.49 -26.50 -3.94
N GLN A 167 13.54 -25.59 -3.79
CA GLN A 167 12.31 -25.79 -3.02
C GLN A 167 11.26 -26.65 -3.77
N GLN A 168 11.59 -27.20 -4.92
CA GLN A 168 10.70 -28.02 -5.75
C GLN A 168 9.39 -27.31 -6.15
N ARG A 169 9.44 -26.01 -6.38
CA ARG A 169 8.28 -25.26 -6.89
C ARG A 169 7.98 -25.67 -8.34
N SER A 170 6.70 -25.84 -8.64
CA SER A 170 6.27 -26.20 -10.00
C SER A 170 6.63 -25.12 -11.03
N ALA A 171 6.81 -25.49 -12.29
CA ALA A 171 7.09 -24.55 -13.37
C ALA A 171 6.02 -23.45 -13.49
N LEU A 172 4.76 -23.78 -13.20
CA LEU A 172 3.65 -22.79 -13.19
C LEU A 172 3.83 -21.76 -12.08
N VAL A 173 4.18 -22.17 -10.87
CA VAL A 173 4.39 -21.25 -9.74
C VAL A 173 5.62 -20.38 -9.98
N ARG A 174 6.70 -20.94 -10.56
CA ARG A 174 7.90 -20.16 -10.92
C ARG A 174 7.58 -19.10 -11.98
N ARG A 175 6.79 -19.44 -13.01
CA ARG A 175 6.30 -18.44 -13.99
C ARG A 175 5.45 -17.37 -13.34
N HIS A 176 4.50 -17.72 -12.48
CA HIS A 176 3.71 -16.74 -11.74
C HIS A 176 4.57 -15.83 -10.87
N ARG A 177 5.68 -16.35 -10.32
CA ARG A 177 6.65 -15.53 -9.58
C ARG A 177 7.33 -14.49 -10.47
N GLN A 178 7.76 -14.88 -11.67
CA GLN A 178 8.37 -13.97 -12.65
C GLN A 178 7.38 -12.89 -13.08
N GLU A 179 6.13 -13.26 -13.37
CA GLU A 179 5.05 -12.33 -13.70
C GLU A 179 4.72 -11.39 -12.52
N TYR A 180 4.72 -11.91 -11.30
CA TYR A 180 4.49 -11.11 -10.08
C TYR A 180 5.61 -10.10 -9.83
N ASP A 181 6.85 -10.49 -10.01
CA ASP A 181 8.00 -9.60 -9.86
C ASP A 181 8.02 -8.50 -10.93
N ALA A 182 7.61 -8.81 -12.17
CA ALA A 182 7.42 -7.82 -13.23
C ALA A 182 6.25 -6.85 -12.92
N ALA A 183 5.16 -7.37 -12.35
CA ALA A 183 4.06 -6.53 -11.89
C ALA A 183 4.51 -5.59 -10.75
N LEU A 184 5.35 -6.05 -9.82
CA LEU A 184 5.93 -5.21 -8.78
C LEU A 184 6.88 -4.14 -9.35
N LEU A 185 7.66 -4.46 -10.38
CA LEU A 185 8.54 -3.50 -11.04
C LEU A 185 7.76 -2.37 -11.72
N TYR A 186 6.65 -2.70 -12.38
CA TYR A 186 5.75 -1.68 -12.93
C TYR A 186 5.03 -0.90 -11.82
N HIS A 187 4.61 -1.57 -10.77
CA HIS A 187 4.02 -0.94 -9.60
C HIS A 187 4.99 0.04 -8.92
N ASP A 188 6.28 -0.30 -8.83
CA ASP A 188 7.34 0.61 -8.35
C ASP A 188 7.38 1.91 -9.16
N PHE A 189 7.25 1.83 -10.49
CA PHE A 189 7.14 3.01 -11.34
C PHE A 189 5.95 3.88 -10.95
N VAL A 190 4.75 3.30 -10.84
CA VAL A 190 3.53 4.06 -10.53
C VAL A 190 3.60 4.68 -9.13
N VAL A 191 4.02 3.92 -8.13
CA VAL A 191 4.11 4.36 -6.75
C VAL A 191 5.19 5.45 -6.58
N ALA A 192 6.36 5.27 -7.16
CA ALA A 192 7.42 6.27 -7.12
C ALA A 192 7.03 7.55 -7.86
N GLU A 193 6.34 7.44 -9.00
CA GLU A 193 5.86 8.58 -9.77
C GLU A 193 4.76 9.34 -9.01
N SER A 194 3.85 8.64 -8.32
CA SER A 194 2.84 9.27 -7.48
C SER A 194 3.47 10.10 -6.34
N LEU A 195 4.56 9.61 -5.74
CA LEU A 195 5.32 10.37 -4.75
C LEU A 195 6.01 11.58 -5.42
N ARG A 196 6.66 11.36 -6.57
CA ARG A 196 7.35 12.44 -7.30
C ARG A 196 6.40 13.59 -7.65
N VAL A 197 5.21 13.31 -8.18
CA VAL A 197 4.23 14.37 -8.52
C VAL A 197 3.68 15.06 -7.26
N THR A 198 3.57 14.34 -6.14
CA THR A 198 3.21 14.93 -4.85
C THR A 198 4.28 15.90 -4.32
N GLN A 199 5.54 15.65 -4.64
CA GLN A 199 6.67 16.52 -4.26
C GLN A 199 6.82 17.74 -5.16
N LEU A 200 6.38 17.64 -6.44
CA LEU A 200 6.55 18.72 -7.42
C LEU A 200 5.84 20.00 -6.99
N ASP A 201 6.51 21.14 -7.25
CA ASP A 201 5.96 22.48 -7.06
C ASP A 201 5.37 22.74 -5.67
N ALA A 202 5.79 21.96 -4.66
CA ALA A 202 5.39 22.17 -3.28
C ALA A 202 5.97 23.52 -2.80
N LYS A 203 5.09 24.45 -2.44
CA LYS A 203 5.51 25.75 -1.86
C LYS A 203 6.00 25.52 -0.45
N ALA A 204 6.93 26.39 0.01
CA ALA A 204 7.56 26.24 1.33
C ALA A 204 6.56 26.23 2.50
N GLN A 205 5.40 26.87 2.35
CA GLN A 205 4.33 26.91 3.36
C GLN A 205 3.34 25.75 3.25
N GLU A 206 3.35 24.98 2.16
CA GLU A 206 2.45 23.86 1.97
C GLU A 206 2.93 22.65 2.76
N ARG A 207 2.00 22.04 3.48
CA ARG A 207 2.24 20.74 4.12
C ARG A 207 1.70 19.65 3.23
N ARG A 208 2.59 18.80 2.77
CA ARG A 208 2.25 17.62 1.98
C ARG A 208 2.73 16.37 2.69
N ALA A 209 1.93 15.33 2.61
CA ALA A 209 2.28 14.00 3.05
C ALA A 209 1.82 12.99 2.00
N TRP A 210 2.51 11.87 1.97
CA TRP A 210 2.20 10.75 1.10
C TRP A 210 2.36 9.46 1.89
N VAL A 211 1.36 8.58 1.82
CA VAL A 211 1.35 7.31 2.50
C VAL A 211 1.07 6.22 1.48
N TYR A 212 1.93 5.23 1.44
CA TYR A 212 1.74 4.03 0.65
C TYR A 212 1.69 2.81 1.57
N LEU A 213 0.68 1.98 1.42
CA LEU A 213 0.61 0.66 2.03
C LEU A 213 -0.17 -0.29 1.12
N SER A 214 0.10 -1.60 1.25
CA SER A 214 -0.76 -2.61 0.64
C SER A 214 -1.88 -3.00 1.61
N ASP A 215 -3.05 -3.26 1.07
CA ASP A 215 -4.21 -3.78 1.82
C ASP A 215 -3.94 -5.17 2.40
N HIS A 216 -3.30 -6.05 1.62
CA HIS A 216 -2.82 -7.38 2.05
C HIS A 216 -1.61 -7.83 1.24
N GLY A 217 -0.99 -8.92 1.65
CA GLY A 217 0.09 -9.56 0.92
C GLY A 217 -0.40 -10.61 -0.08
N GLN A 218 0.55 -11.28 -0.72
CA GLN A 218 0.33 -12.35 -1.69
C GLN A 218 1.35 -13.48 -1.46
N GLU A 219 0.92 -14.73 -1.60
CA GLU A 219 1.84 -15.85 -1.78
C GLU A 219 2.27 -15.88 -3.26
N ALA A 220 3.55 -15.99 -3.50
CA ALA A 220 4.13 -16.10 -4.83
C ALA A 220 5.24 -17.15 -4.87
N GLY A 221 5.07 -18.23 -4.12
CA GLY A 221 5.90 -19.43 -4.15
C GLY A 221 6.90 -19.62 -2.99
N PRO A 222 7.32 -18.61 -2.20
CA PRO A 222 8.31 -18.87 -1.13
C PRO A 222 7.75 -19.71 0.01
N GLY A 223 6.51 -19.48 0.44
CA GLY A 223 5.87 -20.25 1.52
C GLY A 223 5.31 -21.58 1.03
N GLU A 224 4.54 -21.55 -0.03
CA GLU A 224 3.84 -22.69 -0.59
C GLU A 224 4.03 -22.84 -2.10
N ASN A 225 3.74 -24.04 -2.65
CA ASN A 225 3.76 -24.27 -4.10
C ASN A 225 2.47 -23.74 -4.76
N ARG A 226 2.18 -22.45 -4.56
CA ARG A 226 1.02 -21.72 -5.11
C ARG A 226 1.34 -20.26 -5.33
N ALA A 227 0.48 -19.56 -6.07
CA ALA A 227 0.52 -18.10 -6.22
C ALA A 227 -0.90 -17.52 -6.14
N GLY A 228 -1.04 -16.36 -5.51
CA GLY A 228 -2.30 -15.63 -5.33
C GLY A 228 -2.58 -15.22 -3.88
N HIS A 229 -3.83 -14.89 -3.59
CA HIS A 229 -4.29 -14.59 -2.24
C HIS A 229 -4.05 -15.77 -1.31
N SER A 230 -3.53 -15.54 -0.13
CA SER A 230 -3.17 -16.62 0.80
C SER A 230 -3.52 -16.28 2.25
N PRO A 231 -4.77 -16.55 2.67
CA PRO A 231 -5.16 -16.40 4.06
C PRO A 231 -4.49 -17.43 4.99
N GLY A 232 -3.90 -18.49 4.44
CA GLY A 232 -3.24 -19.57 5.19
C GLY A 232 -1.73 -19.43 5.34
N THR A 233 -1.10 -18.37 4.82
CA THR A 233 0.36 -18.15 4.95
C THR A 233 0.68 -16.74 5.45
N GLU A 234 1.82 -16.56 6.12
CA GLU A 234 2.31 -15.25 6.54
C GLU A 234 2.44 -14.27 5.35
N ALA A 235 2.78 -14.79 4.17
CA ALA A 235 2.92 -13.99 2.95
C ALA A 235 1.65 -13.20 2.60
N GLY A 236 0.47 -13.70 2.97
CA GLY A 236 -0.80 -13.01 2.80
C GLY A 236 -0.98 -11.77 3.68
N TYR A 237 -0.16 -11.62 4.71
CA TYR A 237 -0.28 -10.54 5.71
C TYR A 237 0.92 -9.61 5.76
N ARG A 238 2.06 -9.99 5.18
CA ARG A 238 3.30 -9.18 5.16
C ARG A 238 3.20 -8.12 4.07
N ILE A 239 3.09 -6.84 4.47
CA ILE A 239 2.85 -5.72 3.56
C ILE A 239 3.96 -4.67 3.58
N PRO A 240 4.19 -3.94 2.48
CA PRO A 240 4.98 -2.72 2.51
C PRO A 240 4.17 -1.59 3.13
N THR A 241 4.85 -0.68 3.83
CA THR A 241 4.29 0.59 4.28
C THR A 241 5.36 1.66 4.27
N ILE A 242 5.08 2.79 3.63
CA ILE A 242 5.99 3.91 3.46
C ILE A 242 5.25 5.21 3.77
N VAL A 243 5.89 6.10 4.49
CA VAL A 243 5.36 7.45 4.79
C VAL A 243 6.40 8.48 4.38
N TRP A 244 5.97 9.51 3.66
CA TRP A 244 6.77 10.68 3.33
C TRP A 244 6.05 11.95 3.75
N THR A 245 6.80 12.94 4.23
CA THR A 245 6.29 14.30 4.49
C THR A 245 7.34 15.33 4.14
N ASN A 246 6.92 16.51 3.67
CA ASN A 246 7.82 17.63 3.39
C ASN A 246 8.11 18.52 4.62
N HIS A 247 7.66 18.14 5.79
CA HIS A 247 7.92 18.87 7.04
C HIS A 247 8.50 17.92 8.08
N SER A 248 9.45 18.43 8.84
CA SER A 248 10.16 17.64 9.87
C SER A 248 9.18 17.02 10.85
N ARG A 249 9.07 15.68 10.80
CA ARG A 249 8.49 14.91 11.89
C ARG A 249 9.58 14.02 12.49
N PRO A 250 9.53 13.73 13.78
CA PRO A 250 10.40 12.71 14.40
C PRO A 250 10.26 11.33 13.76
N ALA A 251 9.33 11.19 12.82
CA ALA A 251 8.90 9.96 12.18
C ALA A 251 9.99 9.24 11.37
N ALA A 252 10.97 9.95 10.84
CA ALA A 252 12.06 9.36 10.07
C ALA A 252 13.22 8.83 10.96
N SER A 253 13.04 8.79 12.29
CA SER A 253 14.04 8.17 13.16
C SER A 253 14.14 6.66 12.86
N THR A 254 15.35 6.11 12.91
CA THR A 254 15.61 4.68 12.76
C THR A 254 14.74 3.82 13.70
N ASP A 255 14.42 4.36 14.88
CA ASP A 255 13.57 3.73 15.88
C ASP A 255 12.13 3.53 15.38
N VAL A 256 11.51 4.56 14.77
CA VAL A 256 10.15 4.44 14.21
C VAL A 256 10.10 3.45 13.04
N ALA A 257 11.14 3.42 12.18
CA ALA A 257 11.21 2.48 11.06
C ALA A 257 11.22 1.01 11.50
N GLN A 258 11.69 0.71 12.72
CA GLN A 258 11.73 -0.64 13.29
C GLN A 258 10.47 -1.00 14.09
N ARG A 259 9.56 -0.05 14.32
CA ARG A 259 8.30 -0.36 15.01
C ARG A 259 7.47 -1.34 14.17
N PRO A 260 7.00 -2.44 14.73
CA PRO A 260 6.02 -3.27 14.07
C PRO A 260 4.72 -2.45 13.89
N PHE A 261 4.06 -2.63 12.75
CA PHE A 261 2.89 -1.85 12.34
C PHE A 261 1.80 -2.78 11.84
N ARG A 262 0.55 -2.42 12.09
CA ARG A 262 -0.63 -3.13 11.60
C ARG A 262 -1.53 -2.18 10.80
N ALA A 263 -1.92 -2.61 9.60
CA ALA A 263 -2.62 -1.77 8.63
C ALA A 263 -4.05 -1.37 9.07
N ASP A 264 -4.70 -2.20 9.87
CA ASP A 264 -6.01 -1.87 10.43
C ASP A 264 -5.97 -0.65 11.39
N TRP A 265 -4.77 -0.29 11.88
CA TRP A 265 -4.54 0.94 12.63
C TRP A 265 -4.01 2.10 11.77
N ALA A 266 -3.85 1.92 10.46
CA ALA A 266 -3.37 2.98 9.59
C ALA A 266 -4.26 4.23 9.62
N GLY A 267 -5.57 4.06 9.84
CA GLY A 267 -6.50 5.17 10.01
C GLY A 267 -6.08 6.17 11.08
N TRP A 268 -5.53 5.71 12.22
CA TRP A 268 -5.01 6.56 13.29
C TRP A 268 -3.82 7.40 12.85
N THR A 269 -2.91 6.80 12.10
CA THR A 269 -1.74 7.48 11.56
C THR A 269 -2.13 8.50 10.49
N VAL A 270 -3.05 8.14 9.59
CA VAL A 270 -3.53 9.05 8.53
C VAL A 270 -4.32 10.21 9.12
N ALA A 271 -5.17 9.97 10.14
CA ALA A 271 -5.92 11.02 10.83
C ALA A 271 -4.98 12.05 11.48
N ASP A 272 -3.91 11.60 12.14
CA ASP A 272 -2.89 12.50 12.69
C ASP A 272 -2.15 13.30 11.61
N ILE A 273 -1.81 12.67 10.48
CA ILE A 273 -1.21 13.35 9.32
C ILE A 273 -2.14 14.44 8.77
N LEU A 274 -3.45 14.18 8.70
CA LEU A 274 -4.47 15.13 8.30
C LEU A 274 -4.73 16.22 9.38
N GLY A 275 -4.20 16.06 10.58
CA GLY A 275 -4.44 16.98 11.70
C GLY A 275 -5.91 16.92 12.16
N LEU A 276 -6.53 15.77 12.10
CA LEU A 276 -7.87 15.56 12.67
C LEU A 276 -7.75 15.45 14.19
N ASP A 277 -8.63 16.14 14.87
CA ASP A 277 -8.74 16.15 16.33
C ASP A 277 -10.20 15.85 16.70
N TRP A 278 -10.43 14.80 17.47
CA TRP A 278 -11.77 14.40 17.91
C TRP A 278 -11.74 13.67 19.25
N GLN A 279 -12.88 13.65 19.92
CA GLN A 279 -13.04 12.89 21.14
C GLN A 279 -12.96 11.39 20.85
N GLY A 280 -11.99 10.70 21.44
CA GLY A 280 -11.78 9.25 21.28
C GLY A 280 -10.53 8.90 20.49
N GLU A 281 -9.62 9.87 20.27
CA GLU A 281 -8.29 9.58 19.76
C GLU A 281 -7.54 8.56 20.63
N MET A 282 -6.82 7.67 19.95
CA MET A 282 -5.95 6.66 20.59
C MET A 282 -4.51 6.82 20.09
N PRO A 283 -3.73 7.74 20.67
CA PRO A 283 -2.35 8.00 20.23
C PRO A 283 -1.46 6.76 20.32
N GLU A 284 -1.78 5.80 21.20
CA GLU A 284 -1.10 4.52 21.30
C GLU A 284 -1.29 3.60 20.08
N ARG A 285 -2.25 3.88 19.21
CA ARG A 285 -2.45 3.16 17.94
C ARG A 285 -1.80 3.84 16.72
N ASN A 286 -1.32 5.07 16.87
CA ASN A 286 -0.62 5.79 15.81
C ASN A 286 0.87 5.47 15.84
N VAL A 287 1.38 4.80 14.79
CA VAL A 287 2.80 4.36 14.73
C VAL A 287 3.81 5.52 14.77
N LEU A 288 3.40 6.72 14.36
CA LEU A 288 4.24 7.93 14.39
C LEU A 288 4.26 8.60 15.77
N ASN A 289 3.34 8.24 16.66
CA ASN A 289 3.24 8.86 17.98
C ASN A 289 4.28 8.27 18.94
N PRO A 290 4.92 9.09 19.81
CA PRO A 290 5.81 8.57 20.87
C PRO A 290 5.13 7.62 21.86
N GLN A 291 3.79 7.72 22.02
CA GLN A 291 3.00 6.87 22.89
C GLN A 291 2.58 5.53 22.24
N TYR A 292 2.99 5.28 21.00
CA TYR A 292 2.64 4.06 20.27
C TYR A 292 2.92 2.80 21.08
N ARG A 293 1.94 1.89 21.15
CA ARG A 293 2.04 0.61 21.83
C ARG A 293 1.64 -0.51 20.89
N TRP A 294 2.63 -1.29 20.48
CA TRP A 294 2.39 -2.45 19.62
C TRP A 294 1.48 -3.48 20.27
N GLN A 295 0.50 -3.93 19.52
CA GLN A 295 -0.33 -5.09 19.79
C GLN A 295 -0.44 -5.93 18.52
N PRO A 296 -0.05 -7.21 18.51
CA PRO A 296 -0.13 -8.04 17.33
C PRO A 296 -1.58 -8.19 16.84
N PRO A 297 -1.82 -8.17 15.52
CA PRO A 297 -3.14 -8.51 14.99
C PRO A 297 -3.44 -9.99 15.27
N ASN A 298 -4.73 -10.31 15.42
CA ASN A 298 -5.16 -11.70 15.51
C ASN A 298 -5.24 -12.29 14.10
N LEU A 299 -4.22 -13.05 13.69
CA LEU A 299 -4.14 -13.64 12.36
C LEU A 299 -4.50 -15.14 12.42
N PRO A 300 -5.14 -15.67 11.36
CA PRO A 300 -5.46 -17.11 11.28
C PRO A 300 -4.24 -17.98 10.95
N VAL A 301 -3.04 -17.41 10.97
CA VAL A 301 -1.76 -18.08 10.72
C VAL A 301 -0.84 -17.91 11.93
N GLN A 302 0.04 -18.90 12.12
CA GLN A 302 1.10 -18.77 13.13
C GLN A 302 2.23 -17.89 12.58
N VAL A 303 2.47 -16.76 13.23
CA VAL A 303 3.58 -15.86 12.92
C VAL A 303 4.72 -16.14 13.88
N LYS A 304 5.91 -16.43 13.34
CA LYS A 304 7.09 -16.72 14.16
C LYS A 304 7.62 -15.49 14.87
N SER A 305 7.63 -14.37 14.14
CA SER A 305 8.02 -13.06 14.66
C SER A 305 7.32 -11.96 13.87
N PHE A 306 6.87 -10.92 14.57
CA PHE A 306 6.32 -9.73 13.94
C PHE A 306 7.39 -8.67 13.62
N THR A 307 8.64 -8.93 13.97
CA THR A 307 9.79 -8.01 13.82
C THR A 307 10.92 -8.56 12.96
N ASP A 308 10.64 -9.59 12.15
CA ASP A 308 11.60 -10.16 11.19
C ASP A 308 11.48 -9.49 9.83
#